data_2c2020843bf1e1ca4a9291f8988b01d1
#
_entry.id   2c2020843bf1e1ca4a9291f8988b01d1
#
_cell.length_a   1.000
_cell.length_b   1.000
_cell.length_c   1.000
_cell.angle_alpha   90.00
_cell.angle_beta   90.00
_cell.angle_gamma   90.00
#
_symmetry.space_group_name_H-M   'P 1'
#
loop_
_entity.id
_entity.type
_entity.pdbx_description
1 polymer ?
#
loop_
_entity_poly.entity_id
_entity_poly.type
_entity_poly.pdbx_seq_one_letter_code
_entity_poly.pdbx_strand_id
1 'polypeptide(L)'
;MKKNERISSINSVLQDYFTKHPQSEMTLAKEFMHLFIKNGIFNKDYKEGLPIRKILRALDDENSLDKIPYVHAERKPKITNWYFRPLFLSLVIFMGTLSSCSFKSNTDFPEVTHVAFQKEKHGKWGMVGVDGNILFENKFDKRPS
;
A
#
# COMPACT_ATOMS: atom_id res chain seq x y z
N MET A 1 27.70 13.21 -8.08
CA MET A 1 26.65 13.15 -7.04
C MET A 1 26.79 11.85 -6.28
N LYS A 2 26.98 11.90 -4.96
CA LYS A 2 27.10 10.71 -4.11
C LYS A 2 25.76 9.98 -4.02
N LYS A 3 25.77 8.67 -3.69
CA LYS A 3 24.54 7.83 -3.63
C LYS A 3 23.46 8.44 -2.72
N ASN A 4 23.83 8.87 -1.52
CA ASN A 4 22.89 9.43 -0.55
C ASN A 4 22.31 10.79 -1.00
N GLU A 5 23.10 11.65 -1.61
CA GLU A 5 22.64 12.92 -2.18
C GLU A 5 21.59 12.69 -3.27
N ARG A 6 21.81 11.67 -4.10
CA ARG A 6 20.87 11.31 -5.16
C ARG A 6 19.54 10.79 -4.59
N ILE A 7 19.58 9.98 -3.54
CA ILE A 7 18.39 9.51 -2.84
C ILE A 7 17.61 10.66 -2.22
N SER A 8 18.30 11.60 -1.56
CA SER A 8 17.70 12.79 -0.99
C SER A 8 17.03 13.67 -2.07
N SER A 9 17.69 13.87 -3.22
CA SER A 9 17.12 14.61 -4.33
C SER A 9 15.90 13.92 -4.95
N ILE A 10 15.91 12.59 -5.06
CA ILE A 10 14.75 11.81 -5.51
C ILE A 10 13.58 12.04 -4.56
N ASN A 11 13.80 11.94 -3.25
CA ASN A 11 12.76 12.14 -2.24
C ASN A 11 12.18 13.55 -2.30
N SER A 12 13.02 14.59 -2.47
CA SER A 12 12.55 15.97 -2.61
C SER A 12 11.63 16.14 -3.82
N VAL A 13 12.01 15.59 -4.97
CA VAL A 13 11.20 15.68 -6.21
C VAL A 13 9.87 14.92 -6.05
N LEU A 14 9.89 13.76 -5.42
CA LEU A 14 8.67 12.98 -5.17
C LEU A 14 7.76 13.69 -4.16
N GLN A 15 8.33 14.29 -3.12
CA GLN A 15 7.58 15.09 -2.15
C GLN A 15 6.89 16.27 -2.82
N ASP A 16 7.61 17.05 -3.62
CA ASP A 16 7.06 18.18 -4.36
C ASP A 16 5.94 17.75 -5.31
N TYR A 17 6.14 16.64 -6.00
CA TYR A 17 5.15 16.11 -6.94
C TYR A 17 3.87 15.71 -6.22
N PHE A 18 3.95 14.87 -5.19
CA PHE A 18 2.79 14.36 -4.46
C PHE A 18 2.11 15.42 -3.59
N THR A 19 2.84 16.46 -3.15
CA THR A 19 2.22 17.62 -2.49
C THR A 19 1.34 18.42 -3.46
N LYS A 20 1.76 18.54 -4.72
CA LYS A 20 0.97 19.20 -5.77
C LYS A 20 -0.15 18.34 -6.34
N HIS A 21 -0.01 17.03 -6.24
CA HIS A 21 -0.94 16.06 -6.79
C HIS A 21 -1.37 15.03 -5.72
N PRO A 22 -2.10 15.45 -4.67
CA PRO A 22 -2.44 14.57 -3.55
C PRO A 22 -3.38 13.41 -3.95
N GLN A 23 -4.11 13.57 -5.05
CA GLN A 23 -5.02 12.54 -5.60
C GLN A 23 -4.33 11.60 -6.61
N SER A 24 -2.99 11.70 -6.76
CA SER A 24 -2.27 10.82 -7.68
C SER A 24 -2.35 9.38 -7.23
N GLU A 25 -2.67 8.53 -8.17
CA GLU A 25 -2.60 7.07 -7.98
C GLU A 25 -1.15 6.57 -8.01
N MET A 26 -1.00 5.31 -7.70
CA MET A 26 0.28 4.62 -7.79
C MET A 26 0.73 4.56 -9.26
N THR A 27 1.88 5.15 -9.56
CA THR A 27 2.40 5.35 -10.92
C THR A 27 3.74 4.65 -11.09
N LEU A 28 4.02 4.11 -12.28
CA LEU A 28 5.29 3.44 -12.56
C LEU A 28 6.49 4.39 -12.36
N ALA A 29 7.52 3.92 -11.68
CA ALA A 29 8.71 4.71 -11.39
C ALA A 29 9.42 5.25 -12.64
N LYS A 30 9.30 4.56 -13.78
CA LYS A 30 9.86 5.01 -15.06
C LYS A 30 9.25 6.32 -15.56
N GLU A 31 7.99 6.58 -15.26
CA GLU A 31 7.28 7.78 -15.71
C GLU A 31 7.79 9.06 -15.04
N PHE A 32 8.40 8.93 -13.87
CA PHE A 32 9.03 10.06 -13.17
C PHE A 32 10.40 10.45 -13.72
N MET A 33 10.96 9.68 -14.68
CA MET A 33 12.29 9.98 -15.22
C MET A 33 12.42 11.39 -15.79
N HIS A 34 11.37 11.90 -16.44
CA HIS A 34 11.37 13.27 -16.98
C HIS A 34 11.52 14.32 -15.86
N LEU A 35 10.91 14.10 -14.69
CA LEU A 35 11.05 14.99 -13.53
C LEU A 35 12.45 14.92 -12.94
N PHE A 36 13.00 13.71 -12.81
CA PHE A 36 14.35 13.53 -12.28
C PHE A 36 15.43 14.12 -13.20
N ILE A 37 15.24 14.05 -14.52
CA ILE A 37 16.14 14.68 -15.50
C ILE A 37 16.02 16.21 -15.41
N LYS A 38 14.79 16.74 -15.36
CA LYS A 38 14.54 18.19 -15.22
C LYS A 38 15.21 18.76 -13.96
N ASN A 39 15.25 17.98 -12.88
CA ASN A 39 15.90 18.38 -11.62
C ASN A 39 17.39 18.01 -11.55
N GLY A 40 18.01 17.58 -12.65
CA GLY A 40 19.45 17.30 -12.74
C GLY A 40 19.92 16.05 -11.98
N ILE A 41 19.01 15.18 -11.54
CA ILE A 41 19.35 13.93 -10.83
C ILE A 41 19.96 12.91 -11.79
N PHE A 42 19.43 12.86 -13.01
CA PHE A 42 19.94 12.05 -14.12
C PHE A 42 20.15 12.90 -15.36
N ASN A 43 21.17 12.57 -16.15
CA ASN A 43 21.46 13.29 -17.39
C ASN A 43 20.50 12.94 -18.51
N LYS A 44 20.11 11.69 -18.61
CA LYS A 44 19.13 11.21 -19.60
C LYS A 44 18.51 9.87 -19.18
N ASP A 45 17.39 9.55 -19.79
CA ASP A 45 16.78 8.23 -19.65
C ASP A 45 17.42 7.21 -20.61
N TYR A 46 17.54 5.98 -20.13
CA TYR A 46 17.96 4.83 -20.91
C TYR A 46 16.97 3.69 -20.69
N LYS A 47 16.54 3.04 -21.75
CA LYS A 47 15.70 1.85 -21.69
C LYS A 47 14.52 2.02 -20.71
N GLU A 48 13.77 3.10 -20.88
CA GLU A 48 12.55 3.38 -20.15
C GLU A 48 12.70 3.27 -18.62
N GLY A 49 13.46 4.15 -18.04
CA GLY A 49 13.65 4.24 -16.59
C GLY A 49 14.71 3.29 -16.02
N LEU A 50 15.67 2.83 -16.83
CA LEU A 50 16.76 2.01 -16.32
C LEU A 50 17.57 2.69 -15.20
N PRO A 51 17.86 4.01 -15.26
CA PRO A 51 18.61 4.68 -14.20
C PRO A 51 17.94 4.62 -12.84
N ILE A 52 16.65 4.90 -12.76
CA ILE A 52 15.92 4.83 -11.49
C ILE A 52 15.75 3.38 -11.03
N ARG A 53 15.46 2.45 -11.95
CA ARG A 53 15.32 1.03 -11.62
C ARG A 53 16.61 0.42 -11.07
N LYS A 54 17.79 0.88 -11.52
CA LYS A 54 19.08 0.44 -10.96
C LYS A 54 19.24 0.88 -9.50
N ILE A 55 18.85 2.11 -9.19
CA ILE A 55 18.92 2.63 -7.82
C ILE A 55 17.97 1.85 -6.91
N LEU A 56 16.71 1.67 -7.35
CA LEU A 56 15.70 0.95 -6.56
C LEU A 56 16.10 -0.51 -6.32
N ARG A 57 16.65 -1.17 -7.34
CA ARG A 57 17.15 -2.55 -7.19
C ARG A 57 18.33 -2.60 -6.22
N ALA A 58 19.28 -1.70 -6.32
CA ALA A 58 20.41 -1.65 -5.39
C ALA A 58 19.98 -1.36 -3.93
N LEU A 59 18.92 -0.58 -3.74
CA LEU A 59 18.35 -0.34 -2.41
C LEU A 59 17.56 -1.56 -1.91
N ASP A 60 16.90 -2.28 -2.79
CA ASP A 60 16.21 -3.53 -2.46
C ASP A 60 17.19 -4.63 -2.04
N ASP A 61 18.27 -4.79 -2.79
CA ASP A 61 19.35 -5.74 -2.50
C ASP A 61 20.04 -5.43 -1.15
N GLU A 62 20.09 -4.15 -0.77
CA GLU A 62 20.62 -3.68 0.53
C GLU A 62 19.56 -3.67 1.66
N ASN A 63 18.34 -4.09 1.41
CA ASN A 63 17.19 -3.96 2.32
C ASN A 63 17.01 -2.52 2.86
N SER A 64 17.20 -1.55 2.01
CA SER A 64 17.23 -0.11 2.31
C SER A 64 16.22 0.69 1.48
N LEU A 65 15.12 0.06 1.03
CA LEU A 65 14.05 0.73 0.27
C LEU A 65 13.32 1.80 1.09
N ASP A 66 13.34 1.69 2.42
CA ASP A 66 12.83 2.67 3.38
C ASP A 66 13.46 4.07 3.20
N LYS A 67 14.66 4.16 2.62
CA LYS A 67 15.29 5.43 2.26
C LYS A 67 14.51 6.22 1.21
N ILE A 68 13.63 5.57 0.45
CA ILE A 68 12.68 6.21 -0.46
C ILE A 68 11.26 5.75 -0.06
N PRO A 69 10.61 6.42 0.90
CA PRO A 69 9.34 5.96 1.46
C PRO A 69 8.18 5.93 0.46
N TYR A 70 8.31 6.67 -0.64
CA TYR A 70 7.32 6.69 -1.72
C TYR A 70 7.31 5.43 -2.58
N VAL A 71 8.34 4.56 -2.47
CA VAL A 71 8.49 3.41 -3.34
C VAL A 71 7.56 2.26 -2.94
N HIS A 72 6.99 1.62 -3.95
CA HIS A 72 6.28 0.34 -3.82
C HIS A 72 6.84 -0.65 -4.82
N ALA A 73 7.23 -1.84 -4.35
CA ALA A 73 7.76 -2.92 -5.17
C ALA A 73 6.71 -4.03 -5.35
N GLU A 74 6.22 -4.20 -6.56
CA GLU A 74 5.38 -5.33 -6.93
C GLU A 74 6.29 -6.48 -7.41
N ARG A 75 6.51 -7.47 -6.56
CA ARG A 75 7.38 -8.62 -6.88
C ARG A 75 6.60 -9.70 -7.62
N LYS A 76 6.99 -9.97 -8.87
CA LYS A 76 6.50 -11.10 -9.68
C LYS A 76 7.59 -12.16 -9.78
N PRO A 77 7.28 -13.42 -10.10
CA PRO A 77 8.26 -14.52 -10.13
C PRO A 77 9.51 -14.26 -10.98
N LYS A 78 9.41 -13.43 -12.01
CA LYS A 78 10.53 -13.13 -12.94
C LYS A 78 10.93 -11.67 -12.96
N ILE A 79 10.09 -10.75 -12.49
CA ILE A 79 10.27 -9.30 -12.68
C ILE A 79 9.72 -8.57 -11.46
N THR A 80 10.45 -7.55 -11.00
CA THR A 80 9.94 -6.59 -10.01
C THR A 80 9.53 -5.32 -10.74
N ASN A 81 8.27 -4.92 -10.59
CA ASN A 81 7.77 -3.63 -11.03
C ASN A 81 7.91 -2.61 -9.90
N TRP A 82 8.38 -1.42 -10.24
CA TRP A 82 8.61 -0.35 -9.31
C TRP A 82 7.60 0.76 -9.54
N TYR A 83 6.94 1.18 -8.47
CA TYR A 83 5.94 2.25 -8.47
C TYR A 83 6.31 3.30 -7.45
N PHE A 84 5.86 4.52 -7.67
CA PHE A 84 5.80 5.55 -6.64
C PHE A 84 4.34 5.83 -6.28
N ARG A 85 4.09 6.02 -5.00
CA ARG A 85 2.77 6.34 -4.45
C ARG A 85 2.86 7.49 -3.47
N PRO A 86 1.81 8.31 -3.33
CA PRO A 86 1.77 9.31 -2.29
C PRO A 86 1.87 8.64 -0.92
N LEU A 87 2.56 9.30 0.00
CA LEU A 87 2.47 8.94 1.42
C LEU A 87 1.14 9.49 1.90
N PHE A 88 0.21 8.62 2.25
CA PHE A 88 -0.92 9.02 3.07
C PHE A 88 -0.36 9.33 4.46
N LEU A 89 0.06 10.56 4.66
CA LEU A 89 0.11 11.12 5.99
C LEU A 89 -1.33 11.12 6.48
N SER A 90 -1.71 10.14 7.28
CA SER A 90 -2.78 10.30 8.23
C SER A 90 -2.37 11.47 9.10
N LEU A 91 -2.66 12.67 8.64
CA LEU A 91 -2.63 13.88 9.41
C LEU A 91 -3.79 13.75 10.38
N VAL A 92 -3.58 12.94 11.44
CA VAL A 92 -4.28 13.14 12.68
C VAL A 92 -3.78 14.50 13.16
N ILE A 93 -4.42 15.56 12.66
CA ILE A 93 -4.32 16.89 13.26
C ILE A 93 -4.94 16.73 14.64
N PHE A 94 -4.10 16.42 15.61
CA PHE A 94 -4.43 16.58 17.01
C PHE A 94 -4.43 18.08 17.30
N MET A 95 -5.42 18.79 16.75
CA MET A 95 -5.79 20.11 17.22
C MET A 95 -6.57 19.88 18.50
N GLY A 96 -5.84 19.96 19.62
CA GLY A 96 -6.46 20.09 20.92
C GLY A 96 -7.36 21.31 20.98
N THR A 97 -8.64 21.09 20.85
CA THR A 97 -9.68 21.90 21.43
C THR A 97 -10.54 20.97 22.26
N LEU A 98 -10.42 21.14 23.57
CA LEU A 98 -11.37 20.62 24.55
C LEU A 98 -12.77 21.15 24.20
N SER A 99 -13.54 20.35 23.50
CA SER A 99 -14.98 20.44 23.44
C SER A 99 -15.52 19.04 23.57
N SER A 100 -16.16 18.81 24.71
CA SER A 100 -16.92 17.61 24.99
C SER A 100 -18.00 17.44 23.93
N CYS A 101 -17.70 16.72 22.87
CA CYS A 101 -18.68 16.11 21.99
C CYS A 101 -18.64 14.62 22.25
N SER A 102 -19.69 14.11 22.91
CA SER A 102 -20.00 12.69 22.90
C SER A 102 -20.05 12.21 21.45
N PHE A 103 -18.98 11.60 20.99
CA PHE A 103 -18.99 10.88 19.72
C PHE A 103 -19.74 9.57 19.98
N LYS A 104 -21.05 9.58 19.67
CA LYS A 104 -21.77 8.33 19.42
C LYS A 104 -21.15 7.72 18.18
N SER A 105 -20.28 6.76 18.36
CA SER A 105 -19.83 5.88 17.30
C SER A 105 -21.01 5.01 16.87
N ASN A 106 -21.81 5.49 15.92
CA ASN A 106 -22.65 4.61 15.12
C ASN A 106 -21.73 3.90 14.10
N THR A 107 -20.95 2.97 14.58
CA THR A 107 -20.41 1.92 13.71
C THR A 107 -21.49 0.87 13.59
N ASP A 108 -22.46 1.10 12.74
CA ASP A 108 -23.39 0.08 12.25
C ASP A 108 -22.60 -0.89 11.32
N PHE A 109 -21.64 -1.59 11.88
CA PHE A 109 -21.20 -2.83 11.29
C PHE A 109 -22.20 -3.91 11.73
N PRO A 110 -22.84 -4.63 10.80
CA PRO A 110 -23.66 -5.75 11.18
C PRO A 110 -22.78 -6.71 12.01
N GLU A 111 -23.17 -6.89 13.26
CA GLU A 111 -22.48 -7.79 14.17
C GLU A 111 -22.49 -9.20 13.55
N VAL A 112 -21.31 -9.67 13.18
CA VAL A 112 -21.18 -11.05 12.64
C VAL A 112 -21.41 -12.01 13.77
N THR A 113 -22.63 -12.49 13.89
CA THR A 113 -23.05 -13.39 14.96
C THR A 113 -22.70 -14.85 14.70
N HIS A 114 -22.37 -15.18 13.45
CA HIS A 114 -22.02 -16.56 13.07
C HIS A 114 -21.21 -16.60 11.77
N VAL A 115 -20.42 -17.64 11.61
CA VAL A 115 -19.56 -17.86 10.46
C VAL A 115 -19.88 -19.22 9.83
N ALA A 116 -19.97 -19.24 8.50
CA ALA A 116 -20.15 -20.49 7.76
C ALA A 116 -18.82 -21.26 7.69
N PHE A 117 -18.86 -22.58 7.93
CA PHE A 117 -17.70 -23.46 7.82
C PHE A 117 -18.01 -24.72 7.02
N GLN A 118 -16.97 -25.35 6.49
CA GLN A 118 -17.05 -26.61 5.78
C GLN A 118 -16.01 -27.58 6.35
N LYS A 119 -16.46 -28.72 6.89
CA LYS A 119 -15.58 -29.66 7.58
C LYS A 119 -14.69 -30.45 6.63
N GLU A 120 -15.16 -30.72 5.42
CA GLU A 120 -14.43 -31.45 4.38
C GLU A 120 -14.48 -30.71 3.05
N LYS A 121 -13.41 -30.85 2.26
CA LYS A 121 -13.37 -30.30 0.90
C LYS A 121 -14.47 -30.94 0.07
N HIS A 122 -15.46 -30.17 -0.37
CA HIS A 122 -16.70 -30.61 -1.02
C HIS A 122 -17.80 -31.20 -0.10
N GLY A 123 -17.65 -31.09 1.23
CA GLY A 123 -18.70 -31.41 2.18
C GLY A 123 -19.81 -30.35 2.26
N LYS A 124 -20.87 -30.67 3.03
CA LYS A 124 -21.94 -29.70 3.29
C LYS A 124 -21.48 -28.59 4.22
N TRP A 125 -22.06 -27.42 4.05
CA TRP A 125 -21.76 -26.23 4.87
C TRP A 125 -22.52 -26.28 6.21
N GLY A 126 -21.86 -25.84 7.28
CA GLY A 126 -22.40 -25.59 8.60
C GLY A 126 -22.23 -24.14 9.02
N MET A 127 -22.74 -23.79 10.18
CA MET A 127 -22.57 -22.45 10.78
C MET A 127 -22.14 -22.60 12.23
N VAL A 128 -21.18 -21.74 12.63
CA VAL A 128 -20.66 -21.64 13.99
C VAL A 128 -20.92 -20.23 14.52
N GLY A 129 -21.36 -20.12 15.76
CA GLY A 129 -21.51 -18.85 16.45
C GLY A 129 -20.16 -18.24 16.84
N VAL A 130 -20.13 -16.96 17.16
CA VAL A 130 -18.93 -16.25 17.64
C VAL A 130 -18.41 -16.80 18.98
N ASP A 131 -19.24 -17.51 19.72
CA ASP A 131 -18.93 -18.24 20.95
C ASP A 131 -18.25 -19.60 20.71
N GLY A 132 -18.06 -19.98 19.44
CA GLY A 132 -17.48 -21.25 19.02
C GLY A 132 -18.46 -22.42 19.02
N ASN A 133 -19.73 -22.21 19.37
CA ASN A 133 -20.73 -23.27 19.36
C ASN A 133 -21.22 -23.53 17.93
N ILE A 134 -21.34 -24.82 17.56
CA ILE A 134 -21.85 -25.25 16.26
C ILE A 134 -23.38 -25.09 16.28
N LEU A 135 -23.89 -24.17 15.46
CA LEU A 135 -25.34 -23.97 15.32
C LEU A 135 -25.99 -25.00 14.42
N PHE A 136 -25.33 -25.31 13.29
CA PHE A 136 -25.77 -26.33 12.33
C PHE A 136 -24.56 -27.02 11.72
N GLU A 137 -24.55 -28.33 11.65
CA GLU A 137 -23.49 -29.12 11.02
C GLU A 137 -24.04 -29.79 9.74
N ASN A 138 -23.27 -29.69 8.66
CA ASN A 138 -23.53 -30.40 7.39
C ASN A 138 -24.93 -30.21 6.80
N LYS A 139 -25.55 -29.04 6.97
CA LYS A 139 -26.94 -28.81 6.59
C LYS A 139 -27.11 -28.23 5.17
N PHE A 140 -26.16 -27.44 4.70
CA PHE A 140 -26.31 -26.69 3.46
C PHE A 140 -25.42 -27.24 2.34
N ASP A 141 -25.99 -27.41 1.13
CA ASP A 141 -25.23 -27.82 -0.05
C ASP A 141 -24.45 -26.64 -0.67
N LYS A 142 -24.85 -25.40 -0.38
CA LYS A 142 -24.18 -24.16 -0.78
C LYS A 142 -23.85 -23.33 0.46
N ARG A 143 -22.80 -22.51 0.36
CA ARG A 143 -22.42 -21.59 1.42
C ARG A 143 -23.60 -20.65 1.75
N PRO A 144 -24.07 -20.60 2.99
CA PRO A 144 -25.07 -19.63 3.40
C PRO A 144 -24.53 -18.20 3.34
N SER A 145 -25.30 -17.28 2.87
CA SER A 145 -24.98 -15.85 2.78
C SER A 145 -25.23 -15.14 4.09
#